data_38322ab952e6c49e1b9fa95ef089b784
#
_entry.id   38322ab952e6c49e1b9fa95ef089b784
#
_cell.length_a   1.000
_cell.length_b   1.000
_cell.length_c   1.000
_cell.angle_alpha   90.00
_cell.angle_beta   90.00
_cell.angle_gamma   90.00
#
_symmetry.space_group_name_H-M   'P 1'
#
loop_
_entity.id
_entity.type
_entity.pdbx_description
1 polymer ?
#
loop_
_entity_poly.entity_id
_entity_poly.type
_entity_poly.pdbx_seq_one_letter_code
_entity_poly.pdbx_strand_id
1 'polypeptide(L)'
;MSNQFKAFIRQALAVGITTAAMQWSFAEPIKTLDEALAKVERYQNQSDIGQQRQSITELNIKNSGLWQNPSLNINQDGFGSNTDRELSISISQPLDVFGQRKLNQKLAEAAQQQGQLQQQLWTAQSQLVVKFAWSQLALAQVEKSLYVAQLKVSQNNLDSAKKRYQAGSIALVDYERAQIESLDMQRLYQQAVLAEQVAQRQLSNLWGETKADIQLNATSMPWPDQSDATVQRYIAEGWLEKLYALNIQQSNLNIESLKVQARPNPTLNVGMKRSQAPNENSDTTLGVGVDIPLNIFNRQQYSIPMAQRQQSLLNQQQQRELKQQILDIANAMHELKGLKQQFSAISQQTTLAEQVQVRTLQGFKAGKLSITDIQQANSQLQSIRLGQLQLLRQAWQTALSAEALNGYGTTEHQCQPNEFRGFGFRYYCRRCSGNC
;
A
#
# COMPACT_ATOMS: atom_id res chain seq x y z
N MET A 1 34.07 -59.38 -24.45
CA MET A 1 33.51 -58.06 -24.30
C MET A 1 32.07 -58.16 -24.77
N SER A 2 31.27 -58.48 -24.12
CA SER A 2 30.64 -58.89 -22.90
C SER A 2 29.31 -58.11 -22.69
N ASN A 3 28.28 -58.85 -22.48
CA ASN A 3 26.88 -58.50 -22.27
C ASN A 3 26.59 -57.35 -21.24
N GLN A 4 27.57 -56.84 -20.54
CA GLN A 4 27.43 -55.76 -19.57
C GLN A 4 27.31 -54.37 -20.22
N PHE A 5 27.86 -54.20 -21.42
CA PHE A 5 27.77 -52.89 -22.11
C PHE A 5 26.39 -52.65 -22.76
N LYS A 6 25.64 -53.70 -23.06
CA LYS A 6 24.25 -53.58 -23.56
C LYS A 6 23.23 -53.34 -22.45
N ALA A 7 23.53 -53.72 -21.20
CA ALA A 7 22.67 -53.39 -20.06
C ALA A 7 22.80 -51.94 -19.62
N PHE A 8 23.99 -51.33 -19.74
CA PHE A 8 24.24 -49.96 -19.38
C PHE A 8 23.56 -48.95 -20.35
N ILE A 9 23.49 -49.29 -21.65
CA ILE A 9 22.80 -48.48 -22.65
C ILE A 9 21.26 -48.57 -22.52
N ARG A 10 20.71 -49.68 -22.03
CA ARG A 10 19.29 -49.82 -21.76
C ARG A 10 18.82 -49.11 -20.50
N GLN A 11 19.67 -48.91 -19.51
CA GLN A 11 19.37 -48.12 -18.31
C GLN A 11 19.57 -46.62 -18.52
N ALA A 12 20.42 -46.21 -19.45
CA ALA A 12 20.61 -44.76 -19.77
C ALA A 12 19.52 -44.17 -20.69
N LEU A 13 18.70 -45.04 -21.34
CA LEU A 13 17.56 -44.58 -22.17
C LEU A 13 16.21 -44.57 -21.44
N ALA A 14 16.18 -45.04 -20.17
CA ALA A 14 14.98 -44.94 -19.31
C ALA A 14 14.98 -43.75 -18.35
N VAL A 15 16.03 -42.91 -18.39
CA VAL A 15 16.06 -41.66 -17.62
C VAL A 15 15.67 -40.50 -18.52
N GLY A 16 14.40 -40.13 -18.40
CA GLY A 16 13.99 -38.74 -18.55
C GLY A 16 13.62 -38.27 -19.93
N ILE A 17 12.55 -38.81 -20.49
CA ILE A 17 11.55 -37.86 -21.05
C ILE A 17 10.51 -37.67 -19.95
N THR A 18 10.90 -37.08 -18.85
CA THR A 18 10.01 -36.17 -18.15
C THR A 18 9.85 -34.97 -19.10
N THR A 19 8.92 -35.07 -20.02
CA THR A 19 8.27 -33.91 -20.59
C THR A 19 7.89 -33.09 -19.38
N ALA A 20 8.70 -32.08 -19.07
CA ALA A 20 8.21 -30.87 -18.43
C ALA A 20 7.10 -30.43 -19.37
N ALA A 21 5.88 -30.92 -19.14
CA ALA A 21 4.67 -30.25 -19.56
C ALA A 21 4.80 -28.88 -18.87
N MET A 22 5.41 -27.93 -19.58
CA MET A 22 5.16 -26.51 -19.34
C MET A 22 3.64 -26.45 -19.44
N GLN A 23 3.00 -26.60 -18.29
CA GLN A 23 1.62 -26.16 -18.14
C GLN A 23 1.68 -24.69 -18.49
N TRP A 24 1.41 -24.41 -19.74
CA TRP A 24 0.93 -23.13 -20.15
C TRP A 24 -0.39 -22.99 -19.38
N SER A 25 -0.27 -22.55 -18.14
CA SER A 25 -1.37 -22.03 -17.39
C SER A 25 -1.84 -20.85 -18.24
N PHE A 26 -2.79 -21.11 -19.13
CA PHE A 26 -3.59 -20.03 -19.68
C PHE A 26 -4.17 -19.33 -18.46
N ALA A 27 -3.58 -18.20 -18.13
CA ALA A 27 -4.09 -17.39 -17.04
C ALA A 27 -5.55 -17.12 -17.37
N GLU A 28 -6.46 -17.62 -16.51
CA GLU A 28 -7.88 -17.35 -16.70
C GLU A 28 -8.07 -15.82 -16.82
N PRO A 29 -8.88 -15.37 -17.79
CA PRO A 29 -9.09 -13.95 -17.98
C PRO A 29 -9.75 -13.37 -16.74
N ILE A 30 -9.22 -12.24 -16.26
CA ILE A 30 -9.74 -11.53 -15.10
C ILE A 30 -11.01 -10.78 -15.53
N LYS A 31 -12.13 -11.09 -14.93
CA LYS A 31 -13.44 -10.51 -15.26
C LYS A 31 -14.04 -9.67 -14.14
N THR A 32 -13.64 -9.93 -12.90
CA THR A 32 -14.19 -9.28 -11.71
C THR A 32 -13.12 -8.60 -10.88
N LEU A 33 -13.55 -7.64 -10.07
CA LEU A 33 -12.66 -6.97 -9.10
C LEU A 33 -12.08 -7.97 -8.09
N ASP A 34 -12.90 -8.94 -7.64
CA ASP A 34 -12.47 -9.93 -6.65
C ASP A 34 -11.37 -10.85 -7.21
N GLU A 35 -11.44 -11.22 -8.49
CA GLU A 35 -10.36 -11.96 -9.15
C GLU A 35 -9.06 -11.14 -9.24
N ALA A 36 -9.17 -9.84 -9.53
CA ALA A 36 -8.01 -8.94 -9.54
C ALA A 36 -7.38 -8.80 -8.14
N LEU A 37 -8.21 -8.63 -7.10
CA LEU A 37 -7.77 -8.59 -5.71
C LEU A 37 -7.06 -9.89 -5.31
N ALA A 38 -7.67 -11.04 -5.60
CA ALA A 38 -7.08 -12.35 -5.30
C ALA A 38 -5.76 -12.59 -6.06
N LYS A 39 -5.62 -12.06 -7.28
CA LYS A 39 -4.38 -12.19 -8.07
C LYS A 39 -3.25 -11.35 -7.47
N VAL A 40 -3.53 -10.12 -7.05
CA VAL A 40 -2.54 -9.26 -6.36
C VAL A 40 -2.13 -9.87 -5.03
N GLU A 41 -3.08 -10.38 -4.24
CA GLU A 41 -2.79 -11.05 -2.97
C GLU A 41 -1.89 -12.27 -3.16
N ARG A 42 -2.17 -13.12 -4.16
CA ARG A 42 -1.30 -14.27 -4.50
C ARG A 42 0.10 -13.82 -4.90
N TYR A 43 0.22 -12.78 -5.73
CA TYR A 43 1.51 -12.24 -6.15
C TYR A 43 2.33 -11.73 -4.97
N GLN A 44 1.68 -11.03 -4.03
CA GLN A 44 2.32 -10.53 -2.81
C GLN A 44 2.74 -11.66 -1.87
N ASN A 45 1.92 -12.71 -1.75
CA ASN A 45 2.20 -13.87 -0.90
C ASN A 45 3.25 -14.82 -1.51
N GLN A 46 3.51 -14.76 -2.82
CA GLN A 46 4.62 -15.50 -3.45
C GLN A 46 5.99 -14.99 -3.02
N SER A 47 6.08 -13.74 -2.57
CA SER A 47 7.31 -13.24 -1.96
C SER A 47 7.38 -13.72 -0.51
N ASP A 48 8.44 -14.45 -0.13
CA ASP A 48 8.69 -14.90 1.25
C ASP A 48 8.93 -13.75 2.25
N ILE A 49 8.76 -12.50 1.80
CA ILE A 49 9.05 -11.29 2.61
C ILE A 49 8.21 -11.28 3.90
N GLY A 50 6.93 -11.64 3.82
CA GLY A 50 6.06 -11.70 4.99
C GLY A 50 6.52 -12.75 6.01
N GLN A 51 6.86 -13.94 5.55
CA GLN A 51 7.36 -15.04 6.38
C GLN A 51 8.72 -14.69 7.00
N GLN A 52 9.63 -14.08 6.21
CA GLN A 52 10.92 -13.63 6.71
C GLN A 52 10.78 -12.56 7.80
N ARG A 53 9.90 -11.57 7.62
CA ARG A 53 9.60 -10.56 8.65
C ARG A 53 9.05 -11.19 9.94
N GLN A 54 8.13 -12.14 9.80
CA GLN A 54 7.59 -12.86 10.96
C GLN A 54 8.70 -13.63 11.69
N SER A 55 9.54 -14.37 10.98
CA SER A 55 10.67 -15.11 11.54
C SER A 55 11.67 -14.18 12.26
N ILE A 56 12.00 -13.04 11.67
CA ILE A 56 12.86 -12.02 12.31
C ILE A 56 12.24 -11.55 13.62
N THR A 57 10.94 -11.30 13.63
CA THR A 57 10.25 -10.80 14.82
C THR A 57 10.21 -11.85 15.93
N GLU A 58 9.95 -13.12 15.59
CA GLU A 58 9.99 -14.24 16.54
C GLU A 58 11.40 -14.43 17.14
N LEU A 59 12.44 -14.31 16.31
CA LEU A 59 13.83 -14.34 16.77
C LEU A 59 14.15 -13.16 17.68
N ASN A 60 13.63 -11.97 17.39
CA ASN A 60 13.78 -10.79 18.25
C ASN A 60 13.16 -10.99 19.64
N ILE A 61 11.97 -11.59 19.72
CA ILE A 61 11.34 -11.91 21.02
C ILE A 61 12.22 -12.87 21.81
N LYS A 62 12.71 -13.94 21.15
CA LYS A 62 13.61 -14.92 21.79
C LYS A 62 14.92 -14.25 22.25
N ASN A 63 15.52 -13.43 21.40
CA ASN A 63 16.76 -12.71 21.69
C ASN A 63 16.57 -11.74 22.87
N SER A 64 15.45 -11.04 22.95
CA SER A 64 15.14 -10.09 24.03
C SER A 64 15.00 -10.77 25.40
N GLY A 65 14.73 -12.08 25.40
CA GLY A 65 14.59 -12.89 26.62
C GLY A 65 15.88 -13.56 27.07
N LEU A 66 17.00 -13.40 26.37
CA LEU A 66 18.25 -14.03 26.74
C LEU A 66 18.86 -13.38 27.98
N TRP A 67 19.52 -14.20 28.80
CA TRP A 67 20.39 -13.72 29.85
C TRP A 67 21.62 -13.07 29.24
N GLN A 68 22.16 -12.05 29.92
CA GLN A 68 23.48 -11.53 29.59
C GLN A 68 24.54 -12.61 29.84
N ASN A 69 25.49 -12.72 28.92
CA ASN A 69 26.54 -13.72 29.08
C ASN A 69 27.46 -13.39 30.28
N PRO A 70 27.94 -14.41 31.02
CA PRO A 70 28.95 -14.20 32.00
C PRO A 70 30.27 -13.75 31.33
N SER A 71 31.05 -12.98 32.03
CA SER A 71 32.41 -12.62 31.63
C SER A 71 33.45 -13.36 32.47
N LEU A 72 34.50 -13.90 31.83
CA LEU A 72 35.64 -14.50 32.49
C LEU A 72 36.74 -13.47 32.55
N ASN A 73 37.20 -13.17 33.76
CA ASN A 73 38.32 -12.24 33.99
C ASN A 73 39.52 -13.02 34.49
N ILE A 74 40.66 -12.86 33.87
CA ILE A 74 41.92 -13.45 34.25
C ILE A 74 42.93 -12.32 34.37
N ASN A 75 43.45 -12.08 35.58
CA ASN A 75 44.45 -11.03 35.84
C ASN A 75 45.68 -11.67 36.49
N GLN A 76 46.82 -11.30 36.02
CA GLN A 76 48.14 -11.67 36.58
C GLN A 76 48.88 -10.40 36.94
N ASP A 77 49.17 -10.28 38.23
CA ASP A 77 49.99 -9.18 38.78
C ASP A 77 51.34 -9.72 39.21
N GLY A 78 52.39 -8.87 39.19
CA GLY A 78 53.74 -9.23 39.65
C GLY A 78 54.54 -10.08 38.66
N PHE A 79 55.15 -9.44 37.63
CA PHE A 79 55.98 -10.10 36.62
C PHE A 79 57.51 -10.10 36.95
N GLY A 80 57.93 -9.65 38.11
CA GLY A 80 59.31 -9.58 38.49
C GLY A 80 59.84 -10.84 39.20
N SER A 81 61.20 -10.99 39.25
CA SER A 81 61.86 -12.13 39.93
C SER A 81 61.84 -12.05 41.46
N ASN A 82 61.59 -10.88 42.03
CA ASN A 82 61.57 -10.64 43.49
C ASN A 82 60.30 -9.86 43.90
N THR A 83 59.18 -10.07 43.23
CA THR A 83 57.87 -9.44 43.52
C THR A 83 56.83 -10.51 43.81
N ASP A 84 55.85 -10.14 44.64
CA ASP A 84 54.69 -10.96 44.89
C ASP A 84 53.95 -11.20 43.56
N ARG A 85 53.64 -12.46 43.30
CA ARG A 85 52.89 -12.87 42.12
C ARG A 85 51.45 -13.21 42.50
N GLU A 86 50.52 -12.65 41.78
CA GLU A 86 49.13 -12.87 42.03
C GLU A 86 48.40 -13.24 40.74
N LEU A 87 47.78 -14.41 40.70
CA LEU A 87 46.88 -14.83 39.62
C LEU A 87 45.46 -14.82 40.15
N SER A 88 44.59 -14.03 39.56
CA SER A 88 43.14 -14.04 39.84
C SER A 88 42.35 -14.49 38.61
N ILE A 89 41.44 -15.42 38.83
CA ILE A 89 40.48 -15.91 37.83
C ILE A 89 39.10 -15.75 38.42
N SER A 90 38.22 -14.98 37.75
CA SER A 90 36.84 -14.76 38.20
C SER A 90 35.83 -14.81 37.06
N ILE A 91 34.63 -15.27 37.39
CA ILE A 91 33.45 -15.23 36.52
C ILE A 91 32.53 -14.18 37.11
N SER A 92 32.08 -13.24 36.26
CA SER A 92 31.16 -12.18 36.60
C SER A 92 29.83 -12.39 35.83
N GLN A 93 28.72 -12.50 36.54
CA GLN A 93 27.37 -12.69 35.96
C GLN A 93 26.50 -11.50 36.34
N PRO A 94 26.08 -10.65 35.34
CA PRO A 94 25.07 -9.63 35.59
C PRO A 94 23.72 -10.31 35.94
N LEU A 95 23.05 -9.81 36.99
CA LEU A 95 21.81 -10.33 37.47
C LEU A 95 20.65 -9.43 36.99
N ASP A 96 19.53 -10.03 36.55
CA ASP A 96 18.29 -9.30 36.20
C ASP A 96 17.33 -9.27 37.42
N VAL A 97 17.68 -8.49 38.45
CA VAL A 97 16.91 -8.40 39.70
C VAL A 97 15.62 -7.61 39.50
N PHE A 98 15.60 -6.65 38.59
CA PHE A 98 14.49 -5.74 38.36
C PHE A 98 13.61 -6.09 37.16
N GLY A 99 13.87 -7.22 36.49
CA GLY A 99 13.05 -7.74 35.40
C GLY A 99 13.20 -7.01 34.08
N GLN A 100 14.38 -6.43 33.83
CA GLN A 100 14.70 -5.76 32.55
C GLN A 100 14.49 -6.69 31.36
N ARG A 101 14.90 -7.96 31.48
CA ARG A 101 14.74 -8.98 30.46
C ARG A 101 13.26 -9.22 30.11
N LYS A 102 12.38 -9.40 31.12
CA LYS A 102 10.95 -9.58 30.91
C LYS A 102 10.32 -8.35 30.24
N LEU A 103 10.82 -7.16 30.56
CA LEU A 103 10.34 -5.92 29.96
C LEU A 103 10.81 -5.79 28.51
N ASN A 104 12.05 -6.18 28.20
CA ASN A 104 12.54 -6.24 26.83
C ASN A 104 11.72 -7.22 25.97
N GLN A 105 11.30 -8.37 26.52
CA GLN A 105 10.38 -9.29 25.85
C GLN A 105 9.04 -8.63 25.53
N LYS A 106 8.44 -7.94 26.51
CA LYS A 106 7.19 -7.20 26.28
C LYS A 106 7.32 -6.09 25.22
N LEU A 107 8.46 -5.41 25.18
CA LEU A 107 8.75 -4.43 24.13
C LEU A 107 8.85 -5.10 22.75
N ALA A 108 9.49 -6.26 22.66
CA ALA A 108 9.60 -7.02 21.41
C ALA A 108 8.22 -7.58 20.97
N GLU A 109 7.38 -8.03 21.91
CA GLU A 109 5.99 -8.45 21.65
C GLU A 109 5.14 -7.28 21.15
N ALA A 110 5.27 -6.09 21.76
CA ALA A 110 4.58 -4.89 21.27
C ALA A 110 5.04 -4.49 19.86
N ALA A 111 6.35 -4.60 19.56
CA ALA A 111 6.88 -4.39 18.22
C ALA A 111 6.35 -5.43 17.21
N GLN A 112 6.13 -6.69 17.63
CA GLN A 112 5.48 -7.71 16.79
C GLN A 112 4.05 -7.31 16.45
N GLN A 113 3.27 -6.90 17.45
CA GLN A 113 1.88 -6.45 17.24
C GLN A 113 1.83 -5.25 16.27
N GLN A 114 2.76 -4.31 16.41
CA GLN A 114 2.88 -3.19 15.50
C GLN A 114 3.20 -3.64 14.07
N GLY A 115 4.14 -4.58 13.90
CA GLY A 115 4.48 -5.17 12.59
C GLY A 115 3.29 -5.89 11.95
N GLN A 116 2.50 -6.63 12.73
CA GLN A 116 1.27 -7.28 12.26
C GLN A 116 0.22 -6.26 11.80
N LEU A 117 0.01 -5.19 12.58
CA LEU A 117 -0.90 -4.12 12.18
C LEU A 117 -0.42 -3.41 10.91
N GLN A 118 0.87 -3.13 10.79
CA GLN A 118 1.45 -2.55 9.57
C GLN A 118 1.24 -3.45 8.36
N GLN A 119 1.36 -4.77 8.51
CA GLN A 119 1.08 -5.73 7.43
C GLN A 119 -0.40 -5.70 7.02
N GLN A 120 -1.32 -5.63 7.97
CA GLN A 120 -2.76 -5.52 7.68
C GLN A 120 -3.08 -4.21 6.96
N LEU A 121 -2.50 -3.09 7.40
CA LEU A 121 -2.62 -1.79 6.74
C LEU A 121 -2.09 -1.84 5.31
N TRP A 122 -0.93 -2.45 5.11
CA TRP A 122 -0.34 -2.60 3.77
C TRP A 122 -1.24 -3.43 2.84
N THR A 123 -1.85 -4.52 3.34
CA THR A 123 -2.82 -5.32 2.58
C THR A 123 -4.05 -4.48 2.20
N ALA A 124 -4.61 -3.73 3.15
CA ALA A 124 -5.75 -2.84 2.90
C ALA A 124 -5.39 -1.76 1.85
N GLN A 125 -4.18 -1.20 1.92
CA GLN A 125 -3.65 -0.24 0.92
C GLN A 125 -3.61 -0.87 -0.46
N SER A 126 -3.04 -2.04 -0.54
CA SER A 126 -2.91 -2.74 -1.79
C SER A 126 -4.27 -3.01 -2.44
N GLN A 127 -5.25 -3.43 -1.63
CA GLN A 127 -6.63 -3.61 -2.10
C GLN A 127 -7.23 -2.30 -2.63
N LEU A 128 -6.97 -1.18 -1.95
CA LEU A 128 -7.46 0.12 -2.39
C LEU A 128 -6.85 0.55 -3.72
N VAL A 129 -5.54 0.33 -3.91
CA VAL A 129 -4.85 0.60 -5.17
C VAL A 129 -5.43 -0.25 -6.31
N VAL A 130 -5.75 -1.52 -6.05
CA VAL A 130 -6.42 -2.39 -7.04
C VAL A 130 -7.80 -1.86 -7.38
N LYS A 131 -8.62 -1.50 -6.39
CA LYS A 131 -9.96 -0.92 -6.61
C LYS A 131 -9.88 0.36 -7.46
N PHE A 132 -8.90 1.21 -7.17
CA PHE A 132 -8.66 2.43 -7.94
C PHE A 132 -8.29 2.12 -9.40
N ALA A 133 -7.29 1.27 -9.63
CA ALA A 133 -6.85 0.90 -10.98
C ALA A 133 -7.98 0.20 -11.77
N TRP A 134 -8.76 -0.65 -11.11
CA TRP A 134 -9.95 -1.29 -11.68
C TRP A 134 -11.01 -0.26 -12.10
N SER A 135 -11.31 0.70 -11.22
CA SER A 135 -12.26 1.76 -11.54
C SER A 135 -11.81 2.62 -12.72
N GLN A 136 -10.51 2.93 -12.82
CA GLN A 136 -9.96 3.67 -13.96
C GLN A 136 -10.09 2.88 -15.27
N LEU A 137 -9.83 1.56 -15.24
CA LEU A 137 -10.01 0.71 -16.42
C LEU A 137 -11.47 0.65 -16.84
N ALA A 138 -12.40 0.45 -15.90
CA ALA A 138 -13.84 0.42 -16.19
C ALA A 138 -14.32 1.74 -16.81
N LEU A 139 -13.91 2.87 -16.25
CA LEU A 139 -14.24 4.20 -16.78
C LEU A 139 -13.64 4.43 -18.17
N ALA A 140 -12.41 3.99 -18.41
CA ALA A 140 -11.77 4.09 -19.74
C ALA A 140 -12.50 3.24 -20.79
N GLN A 141 -13.02 2.06 -20.42
CA GLN A 141 -13.82 1.23 -21.32
C GLN A 141 -15.19 1.85 -21.63
N VAL A 142 -15.85 2.43 -20.63
CA VAL A 142 -17.09 3.19 -20.84
C VAL A 142 -16.84 4.36 -21.78
N GLU A 143 -15.78 5.13 -21.56
CA GLU A 143 -15.40 6.25 -22.43
C GLU A 143 -15.15 5.81 -23.87
N LYS A 144 -14.36 4.73 -24.05
CA LYS A 144 -14.12 4.12 -25.38
C LYS A 144 -15.44 3.70 -26.05
N SER A 145 -16.37 3.09 -25.31
CA SER A 145 -17.67 2.67 -25.86
C SER A 145 -18.49 3.87 -26.35
N LEU A 146 -18.44 4.99 -25.65
CA LEU A 146 -19.08 6.24 -26.07
C LEU A 146 -18.47 6.75 -27.40
N TYR A 147 -17.15 6.76 -27.51
CA TYR A 147 -16.49 7.20 -28.77
C TYR A 147 -16.71 6.22 -29.92
N VAL A 148 -16.83 4.91 -29.68
CA VAL A 148 -17.21 3.93 -30.72
C VAL A 148 -18.59 4.27 -31.27
N ALA A 149 -19.56 4.52 -30.39
CA ALA A 149 -20.92 4.88 -30.80
C ALA A 149 -20.96 6.20 -31.58
N GLN A 150 -20.22 7.21 -31.09
CA GLN A 150 -20.16 8.52 -31.73
C GLN A 150 -19.42 8.50 -33.08
N LEU A 151 -18.35 7.74 -33.21
CA LEU A 151 -17.64 7.52 -34.47
C LEU A 151 -18.59 6.92 -35.53
N LYS A 152 -19.39 5.93 -35.16
CA LYS A 152 -20.38 5.34 -36.07
C LYS A 152 -21.42 6.37 -36.51
N VAL A 153 -21.89 7.23 -35.62
CA VAL A 153 -22.83 8.32 -35.96
C VAL A 153 -22.17 9.30 -36.92
N SER A 154 -20.96 9.77 -36.66
CA SER A 154 -20.24 10.73 -37.53
C SER A 154 -19.93 10.16 -38.90
N GLN A 155 -19.59 8.88 -39.01
CA GLN A 155 -19.40 8.18 -40.30
C GLN A 155 -20.69 8.12 -41.09
N ASN A 156 -21.83 7.78 -40.48
CA ASN A 156 -23.13 7.77 -41.14
C ASN A 156 -23.55 9.17 -41.61
N ASN A 157 -23.21 10.21 -40.83
CA ASN A 157 -23.47 11.60 -41.21
C ASN A 157 -22.62 12.02 -42.40
N LEU A 158 -21.34 11.64 -42.40
CA LEU A 158 -20.39 11.88 -43.54
C LEU A 158 -20.91 11.22 -44.82
N ASP A 159 -21.33 9.96 -44.75
CA ASP A 159 -21.88 9.23 -45.89
C ASP A 159 -23.17 9.92 -46.43
N SER A 160 -24.01 10.40 -45.54
CA SER A 160 -25.22 11.13 -45.90
C SER A 160 -24.89 12.48 -46.53
N ALA A 161 -23.93 13.22 -45.99
CA ALA A 161 -23.46 14.48 -46.56
C ALA A 161 -22.80 14.27 -47.93
N LYS A 162 -21.99 13.23 -48.12
CA LYS A 162 -21.40 12.87 -49.41
C LYS A 162 -22.44 12.64 -50.50
N LYS A 163 -23.47 11.84 -50.22
CA LYS A 163 -24.57 11.57 -51.13
C LYS A 163 -25.31 12.84 -51.53
N ARG A 164 -25.59 13.72 -50.56
CA ARG A 164 -26.30 14.99 -50.81
C ARG A 164 -25.43 16.00 -51.61
N TYR A 165 -24.16 16.07 -51.35
CA TYR A 165 -23.24 16.86 -52.13
C TYR A 165 -23.14 16.39 -53.58
N GLN A 166 -23.05 15.06 -53.82
CA GLN A 166 -23.05 14.49 -55.15
C GLN A 166 -24.38 14.75 -55.90
N ALA A 167 -25.49 14.85 -55.18
CA ALA A 167 -26.80 15.22 -55.72
C ALA A 167 -27.02 16.75 -55.88
N GLY A 168 -26.00 17.57 -55.58
CA GLY A 168 -26.09 19.03 -55.61
C GLY A 168 -26.98 19.66 -54.53
N SER A 169 -27.35 18.89 -53.47
CA SER A 169 -28.34 19.32 -52.47
C SER A 169 -27.70 20.06 -51.29
N ILE A 170 -26.37 20.04 -51.15
CA ILE A 170 -25.59 20.79 -50.15
C ILE A 170 -24.31 21.35 -50.74
N ALA A 171 -23.75 22.39 -50.13
CA ALA A 171 -22.47 22.99 -50.55
C ALA A 171 -21.28 22.08 -50.21
N LEU A 172 -20.13 22.27 -50.94
CA LEU A 172 -18.89 21.56 -50.66
C LEU A 172 -18.44 21.79 -49.21
N VAL A 173 -18.54 23.02 -48.70
CA VAL A 173 -18.20 23.35 -47.29
C VAL A 173 -18.92 22.51 -46.29
N ASP A 174 -20.19 22.16 -46.53
CA ASP A 174 -20.96 21.32 -45.60
C ASP A 174 -20.49 19.84 -45.61
N TYR A 175 -20.07 19.36 -46.79
CA TYR A 175 -19.45 18.04 -46.90
C TYR A 175 -18.07 18.02 -46.20
N GLU A 176 -17.25 19.04 -46.40
CA GLU A 176 -15.92 19.17 -45.75
C GLU A 176 -16.04 19.27 -44.24
N ARG A 177 -17.05 19.97 -43.71
CA ARG A 177 -17.35 19.99 -42.26
C ARG A 177 -17.66 18.61 -41.72
N ALA A 178 -18.45 17.79 -42.43
CA ALA A 178 -18.74 16.43 -42.04
C ALA A 178 -17.50 15.53 -42.05
N GLN A 179 -16.56 15.78 -42.98
CA GLN A 179 -15.26 15.09 -43.02
C GLN A 179 -14.41 15.45 -41.77
N ILE A 180 -14.30 16.74 -41.46
CA ILE A 180 -13.55 17.21 -40.28
C ILE A 180 -14.12 16.56 -38.99
N GLU A 181 -15.45 16.55 -38.84
CA GLU A 181 -16.12 15.92 -37.66
C GLU A 181 -15.78 14.41 -37.56
N SER A 182 -15.84 13.69 -38.70
CA SER A 182 -15.53 12.27 -38.72
C SER A 182 -14.07 11.97 -38.37
N LEU A 183 -13.13 12.77 -38.86
CA LEU A 183 -11.69 12.68 -38.55
C LEU A 183 -11.43 13.01 -37.07
N ASP A 184 -12.12 14.01 -36.52
CA ASP A 184 -11.99 14.35 -35.11
C ASP A 184 -12.51 13.23 -34.19
N MET A 185 -13.65 12.64 -34.51
CA MET A 185 -14.16 11.48 -33.78
C MET A 185 -13.23 10.27 -33.88
N GLN A 186 -12.60 10.04 -35.02
CA GLN A 186 -11.59 8.98 -35.17
C GLN A 186 -10.38 9.24 -34.26
N ARG A 187 -9.89 10.47 -34.19
CA ARG A 187 -8.79 10.88 -33.32
C ARG A 187 -9.14 10.64 -31.83
N LEU A 188 -10.33 11.08 -31.41
CA LEU A 188 -10.82 10.89 -30.03
C LEU A 188 -11.01 9.41 -29.66
N TYR A 189 -11.51 8.60 -30.60
CA TYR A 189 -11.59 7.15 -30.43
C TYR A 189 -10.19 6.54 -30.22
N GLN A 190 -9.18 6.91 -31.03
CA GLN A 190 -7.82 6.40 -30.84
C GLN A 190 -7.22 6.82 -29.50
N GLN A 191 -7.52 8.01 -29.04
CA GLN A 191 -7.11 8.50 -27.72
C GLN A 191 -7.76 7.66 -26.60
N ALA A 192 -9.05 7.32 -26.73
CA ALA A 192 -9.75 6.47 -25.74
C ALA A 192 -9.21 5.03 -25.75
N VAL A 193 -8.85 4.47 -26.91
CA VAL A 193 -8.20 3.16 -27.03
C VAL A 193 -6.85 3.17 -26.28
N LEU A 194 -6.05 4.22 -26.48
CA LEU A 194 -4.78 4.36 -25.76
C LEU A 194 -4.99 4.48 -24.24
N ALA A 195 -5.97 5.25 -23.81
CA ALA A 195 -6.31 5.41 -22.39
C ALA A 195 -6.70 4.07 -21.74
N GLU A 196 -7.51 3.26 -22.44
CA GLU A 196 -7.86 1.90 -21.98
C GLU A 196 -6.62 1.01 -21.87
N GLN A 197 -5.76 1.00 -22.89
CA GLN A 197 -4.52 0.20 -22.88
C GLN A 197 -3.59 0.59 -21.73
N VAL A 198 -3.47 1.89 -21.45
CA VAL A 198 -2.68 2.40 -20.32
C VAL A 198 -3.29 1.94 -19.00
N ALA A 199 -4.59 2.10 -18.81
CA ALA A 199 -5.28 1.67 -17.59
C ALA A 199 -5.18 0.14 -17.38
N GLN A 200 -5.32 -0.66 -18.44
CA GLN A 200 -5.14 -2.10 -18.39
C GLN A 200 -3.73 -2.49 -17.97
N ARG A 201 -2.72 -1.82 -18.52
CA ARG A 201 -1.32 -2.03 -18.14
C ARG A 201 -1.04 -1.62 -16.70
N GLN A 202 -1.59 -0.49 -16.25
CA GLN A 202 -1.46 -0.05 -14.86
C GLN A 202 -2.04 -1.07 -13.89
N LEU A 203 -3.20 -1.63 -14.20
CA LEU A 203 -3.82 -2.68 -13.39
C LEU A 203 -2.96 -3.96 -13.41
N SER A 204 -2.52 -4.44 -14.57
CA SER A 204 -1.72 -5.66 -14.69
C SER A 204 -0.35 -5.57 -14.00
N ASN A 205 0.24 -4.38 -13.96
CA ASN A 205 1.51 -4.14 -13.26
C ASN A 205 1.43 -4.42 -11.75
N LEU A 206 0.23 -4.33 -11.15
CA LEU A 206 0.04 -4.58 -9.71
C LEU A 206 0.35 -6.02 -9.29
N TRP A 207 0.32 -6.95 -10.23
CA TRP A 207 0.74 -8.36 -10.02
C TRP A 207 1.92 -8.78 -10.90
N GLY A 208 2.73 -7.80 -11.35
CA GLY A 208 4.00 -8.04 -12.05
C GLY A 208 3.88 -8.45 -13.52
N GLU A 209 2.69 -8.38 -14.13
CA GLU A 209 2.48 -8.68 -15.53
C GLU A 209 2.43 -7.39 -16.37
N THR A 210 3.15 -7.36 -17.48
CA THR A 210 3.11 -6.23 -18.42
C THR A 210 1.86 -6.26 -19.32
N LYS A 211 1.27 -7.43 -19.49
CA LYS A 211 0.06 -7.64 -20.30
C LYS A 211 -0.73 -8.80 -19.69
N ALA A 212 -1.80 -8.49 -19.01
CA ALA A 212 -2.77 -9.48 -18.51
C ALA A 212 -3.97 -9.58 -19.44
N ASP A 213 -4.57 -10.76 -19.53
CA ASP A 213 -5.88 -10.93 -20.18
C ASP A 213 -6.97 -10.45 -19.19
N ILE A 214 -7.38 -9.19 -19.35
CA ILE A 214 -8.44 -8.58 -18.55
C ILE A 214 -9.65 -8.40 -19.46
N GLN A 215 -10.69 -9.19 -19.22
CA GLN A 215 -11.94 -9.19 -19.98
C GLN A 215 -13.05 -8.45 -19.23
N LEU A 216 -12.75 -7.27 -18.74
CA LEU A 216 -13.75 -6.38 -18.22
C LEU A 216 -14.44 -5.69 -19.42
N ASN A 217 -15.70 -6.02 -19.69
CA ASN A 217 -16.51 -5.42 -20.73
C ASN A 217 -17.48 -4.39 -20.12
N ALA A 218 -16.92 -3.34 -19.54
CA ALA A 218 -17.73 -2.31 -18.90
C ALA A 218 -18.41 -1.42 -19.96
N THR A 219 -19.72 -1.57 -20.11
CA THR A 219 -20.57 -0.65 -20.88
C THR A 219 -21.18 0.44 -20.02
N SER A 220 -21.22 0.23 -18.70
CA SER A 220 -21.62 1.18 -17.68
C SER A 220 -20.83 0.91 -16.41
N MET A 221 -20.71 1.92 -15.56
CA MET A 221 -20.13 1.79 -14.24
C MET A 221 -21.16 2.23 -13.19
N PRO A 222 -21.42 1.41 -12.16
CA PRO A 222 -22.38 1.76 -11.13
C PRO A 222 -21.89 2.95 -10.32
N TRP A 223 -22.82 3.66 -9.69
CA TRP A 223 -22.50 4.67 -8.71
C TRP A 223 -21.84 4.03 -7.48
N PRO A 224 -20.77 4.62 -6.89
CA PRO A 224 -20.15 4.06 -5.70
C PRO A 224 -21.14 4.00 -4.52
N ASP A 225 -20.98 2.97 -3.68
CA ASP A 225 -21.82 2.81 -2.50
C ASP A 225 -21.63 3.96 -1.50
N GLN A 226 -22.74 4.54 -1.04
CA GLN A 226 -22.80 5.66 -0.10
C GLN A 226 -23.72 5.36 1.08
N SER A 227 -23.97 4.09 1.36
CA SER A 227 -24.84 3.72 2.48
C SER A 227 -24.24 4.16 3.82
N ASP A 228 -25.10 4.49 4.78
CA ASP A 228 -24.68 4.76 6.16
C ASP A 228 -23.92 3.57 6.75
N ALA A 229 -24.26 2.35 6.34
CA ALA A 229 -23.53 1.14 6.73
C ALA A 229 -22.07 1.15 6.25
N THR A 230 -21.79 1.66 5.05
CA THR A 230 -20.42 1.82 4.54
C THR A 230 -19.63 2.83 5.36
N VAL A 231 -20.23 3.97 5.71
CA VAL A 231 -19.61 4.99 6.57
C VAL A 231 -19.32 4.43 7.96
N GLN A 232 -20.30 3.77 8.57
CA GLN A 232 -20.13 3.15 9.89
C GLN A 232 -19.04 2.07 9.88
N ARG A 233 -18.93 1.29 8.80
CA ARG A 233 -17.84 0.32 8.63
C ARG A 233 -16.48 1.01 8.61
N TYR A 234 -16.31 2.12 7.89
CA TYR A 234 -15.07 2.89 7.85
C TYR A 234 -14.66 3.37 9.25
N ILE A 235 -15.61 3.84 10.06
CA ILE A 235 -15.34 4.28 11.44
C ILE A 235 -15.07 3.08 12.35
N ALA A 236 -15.82 1.98 12.20
CA ALA A 236 -15.73 0.80 13.08
C ALA A 236 -14.44 -0.02 12.89
N GLU A 237 -13.85 -0.03 11.70
CA GLU A 237 -12.56 -0.69 11.47
C GLU A 237 -11.44 -0.09 12.32
N GLY A 238 -11.47 1.22 12.55
CA GLY A 238 -10.66 1.91 13.55
C GLY A 238 -9.15 1.69 13.46
N TRP A 239 -8.59 1.59 12.24
CA TRP A 239 -7.16 1.36 12.03
C TRP A 239 -6.28 2.41 12.71
N LEU A 240 -6.67 3.68 12.59
CA LEU A 240 -5.96 4.79 13.20
C LEU A 240 -5.97 4.68 14.73
N GLU A 241 -7.12 4.32 15.31
CA GLU A 241 -7.26 4.09 16.75
C GLU A 241 -6.37 2.94 17.21
N LYS A 242 -6.37 1.80 16.48
CA LYS A 242 -5.52 0.64 16.78
C LYS A 242 -4.03 1.01 16.71
N LEU A 243 -3.63 1.81 15.72
CA LEU A 243 -2.25 2.27 15.57
C LEU A 243 -1.83 3.13 16.76
N TYR A 244 -2.66 4.09 17.16
CA TYR A 244 -2.39 4.91 18.35
C TYR A 244 -2.40 4.10 19.64
N ALA A 245 -3.30 3.15 19.81
CA ALA A 245 -3.34 2.29 20.99
C ALA A 245 -2.03 1.50 21.15
N LEU A 246 -1.50 0.92 20.07
CA LEU A 246 -0.21 0.22 20.09
C LEU A 246 0.97 1.16 20.36
N ASN A 247 0.98 2.35 19.77
CA ASN A 247 2.03 3.35 20.02
C ASN A 247 2.02 3.83 21.48
N ILE A 248 0.85 4.03 22.07
CA ILE A 248 0.69 4.38 23.49
C ILE A 248 1.14 3.23 24.39
N GLN A 249 0.79 1.99 24.06
CA GLN A 249 1.27 0.80 24.76
C GLN A 249 2.79 0.70 24.73
N GLN A 250 3.41 0.89 23.59
CA GLN A 250 4.86 0.89 23.42
C GLN A 250 5.51 2.03 24.23
N SER A 251 4.91 3.22 24.22
CA SER A 251 5.37 4.35 25.02
C SER A 251 5.32 4.06 26.52
N ASN A 252 4.25 3.40 27.00
CA ASN A 252 4.14 2.95 28.39
C ASN A 252 5.29 1.98 28.76
N LEU A 253 5.53 0.97 27.93
CA LEU A 253 6.60 0.00 28.15
C LEU A 253 7.96 0.64 28.12
N ASN A 254 8.17 1.66 27.26
CA ASN A 254 9.41 2.43 27.24
C ASN A 254 9.62 3.23 28.53
N ILE A 255 8.58 3.87 29.08
CA ILE A 255 8.64 4.55 30.37
C ILE A 255 8.99 3.57 31.50
N GLU A 256 8.37 2.36 31.50
CA GLU A 256 8.71 1.31 32.45
C GLU A 256 10.17 0.85 32.31
N SER A 257 10.66 0.71 31.07
CA SER A 257 12.06 0.36 30.79
C SER A 257 13.03 1.39 31.37
N LEU A 258 12.77 2.67 31.17
CA LEU A 258 13.57 3.75 31.75
C LEU A 258 13.57 3.74 33.28
N LYS A 259 12.43 3.42 33.90
CA LYS A 259 12.34 3.28 35.36
C LYS A 259 13.15 2.09 35.90
N VAL A 260 13.18 0.98 35.16
CA VAL A 260 13.98 -0.19 35.52
C VAL A 260 15.47 0.10 35.32
N GLN A 261 15.86 0.74 34.21
CA GLN A 261 17.25 1.16 33.95
C GLN A 261 17.78 2.18 34.96
N ALA A 262 16.91 2.94 35.60
CA ALA A 262 17.28 3.84 36.69
C ALA A 262 17.74 3.11 37.98
N ARG A 263 17.42 1.81 38.10
CA ARG A 263 17.79 0.99 39.25
C ARG A 263 19.15 0.32 39.03
N PRO A 264 19.95 0.18 40.08
CA PRO A 264 21.26 -0.46 39.96
C PRO A 264 21.12 -1.98 39.80
N ASN A 265 21.57 -2.52 38.70
CA ASN A 265 21.56 -3.97 38.46
C ASN A 265 22.85 -4.58 38.98
N PRO A 266 22.81 -5.49 39.99
CA PRO A 266 24.00 -6.06 40.57
C PRO A 266 24.61 -7.12 39.64
N THR A 267 25.95 -7.27 39.76
CA THR A 267 26.76 -8.31 39.13
C THR A 267 27.34 -9.22 40.20
N LEU A 268 27.08 -10.52 40.10
CA LEU A 268 27.65 -11.53 40.96
C LEU A 268 29.04 -11.94 40.41
N ASN A 269 30.06 -11.90 41.28
CA ASN A 269 31.42 -12.32 40.97
C ASN A 269 31.78 -13.52 41.81
N VAL A 270 32.32 -14.57 41.19
CA VAL A 270 32.87 -15.74 41.87
C VAL A 270 34.26 -15.98 41.26
N GLY A 271 35.25 -16.11 42.11
CA GLY A 271 36.62 -16.24 41.62
C GLY A 271 37.57 -16.94 42.62
N MET A 272 38.74 -17.25 42.13
CA MET A 272 39.87 -17.73 42.90
C MET A 272 41.06 -16.81 42.66
N LYS A 273 41.83 -16.64 43.74
CA LYS A 273 43.04 -15.83 43.77
C LYS A 273 44.16 -16.71 44.29
N ARG A 274 45.25 -16.81 43.55
CA ARG A 274 46.48 -17.47 43.98
C ARG A 274 47.57 -16.45 44.13
N SER A 275 48.07 -16.30 45.35
CA SER A 275 49.18 -15.40 45.69
C SER A 275 50.43 -16.23 46.04
N GLN A 276 51.57 -15.72 45.64
CA GLN A 276 52.88 -16.30 45.95
C GLN A 276 53.90 -15.17 46.20
N ALA A 277 54.28 -15.05 47.44
CA ALA A 277 55.39 -14.17 47.82
C ALA A 277 56.77 -14.80 47.52
N PRO A 278 57.85 -14.00 47.33
CA PRO A 278 59.21 -14.54 47.16
C PRO A 278 59.62 -15.40 48.35
N ASN A 279 60.03 -16.65 48.07
CA ASN A 279 60.43 -17.66 49.06
C ASN A 279 59.31 -18.21 49.97
N GLU A 280 58.04 -17.98 49.65
CA GLU A 280 56.88 -18.55 50.37
C GLU A 280 56.06 -19.52 49.50
N ASN A 281 55.36 -20.40 50.18
CA ASN A 281 54.41 -21.29 49.49
C ASN A 281 53.23 -20.48 48.92
N SER A 282 52.72 -20.92 47.75
CA SER A 282 51.56 -20.28 47.17
C SER A 282 50.32 -20.56 48.04
N ASP A 283 49.52 -19.51 48.27
CA ASP A 283 48.22 -19.62 48.92
C ASP A 283 47.10 -19.42 47.90
N THR A 284 46.01 -20.14 48.03
CA THR A 284 44.83 -20.05 47.13
C THR A 284 43.59 -19.77 47.95
N THR A 285 42.96 -18.63 47.62
CA THR A 285 41.71 -18.19 48.27
C THR A 285 40.56 -18.16 47.28
N LEU A 286 39.37 -18.55 47.72
CA LEU A 286 38.12 -18.39 46.99
C LEU A 286 37.41 -17.12 47.45
N GLY A 287 36.86 -16.37 46.49
CA GLY A 287 36.13 -15.13 46.76
C GLY A 287 34.76 -15.11 46.08
N VAL A 288 33.80 -14.56 46.77
CA VAL A 288 32.50 -14.22 46.23
C VAL A 288 32.27 -12.74 46.49
N GLY A 289 31.85 -12.01 45.47
CA GLY A 289 31.62 -10.57 45.55
C GLY A 289 30.37 -10.17 44.77
N VAL A 290 29.79 -9.04 45.12
CA VAL A 290 28.71 -8.42 44.36
C VAL A 290 29.06 -7.00 44.03
N ASP A 291 29.10 -6.66 42.76
CA ASP A 291 29.28 -5.29 42.28
C ASP A 291 27.93 -4.64 42.02
N ILE A 292 27.67 -3.52 42.68
CA ILE A 292 26.42 -2.76 42.52
C ILE A 292 26.79 -1.39 41.96
N PRO A 293 26.40 -1.11 40.68
CA PRO A 293 26.63 0.21 40.08
C PRO A 293 25.78 1.27 40.80
N LEU A 294 26.40 2.35 41.25
CA LEU A 294 25.70 3.43 41.93
C LEU A 294 25.24 4.48 40.90
N ASN A 295 23.96 4.53 40.63
CA ASN A 295 23.37 5.51 39.70
C ASN A 295 23.21 6.88 40.37
N ILE A 296 24.33 7.52 40.76
CA ILE A 296 24.33 8.79 41.52
C ILE A 296 24.00 9.97 40.60
N PHE A 297 24.62 10.04 39.43
CA PHE A 297 24.54 11.18 38.53
C PHE A 297 23.43 11.00 37.48
N ASN A 298 23.24 9.81 36.93
CA ASN A 298 22.22 9.49 35.97
C ASN A 298 21.20 8.49 36.55
N ARG A 299 20.07 9.01 37.04
CA ARG A 299 18.92 8.25 37.55
C ARG A 299 17.76 8.30 36.57
N GLN A 300 18.03 8.58 35.29
CA GLN A 300 16.99 8.82 34.24
C GLN A 300 16.07 10.00 34.60
N GLN A 301 16.53 10.94 35.43
CA GLN A 301 15.72 12.06 35.95
C GLN A 301 15.17 13.01 34.89
N TYR A 302 15.76 13.02 33.70
CA TYR A 302 15.28 13.79 32.54
C TYR A 302 14.62 12.89 31.49
N SER A 303 15.11 11.66 31.30
CA SER A 303 14.58 10.74 30.28
C SER A 303 13.16 10.26 30.61
N ILE A 304 12.87 9.98 31.89
CA ILE A 304 11.52 9.56 32.34
C ILE A 304 10.49 10.68 32.12
N PRO A 305 10.69 11.92 32.61
CA PRO A 305 9.75 13.01 32.34
C PRO A 305 9.61 13.34 30.85
N MET A 306 10.69 13.25 30.07
CA MET A 306 10.65 13.45 28.60
C MET A 306 9.77 12.41 27.94
N ALA A 307 9.93 11.12 28.26
CA ALA A 307 9.09 10.04 27.74
C ALA A 307 7.61 10.20 28.15
N GLN A 308 7.34 10.65 29.37
CA GLN A 308 5.98 10.96 29.84
C GLN A 308 5.34 12.13 29.07
N ARG A 309 6.12 13.18 28.78
CA ARG A 309 5.65 14.31 27.93
C ARG A 309 5.39 13.87 26.50
N GLN A 310 6.24 13.00 25.97
CA GLN A 310 6.08 12.43 24.64
C GLN A 310 4.80 11.57 24.54
N GLN A 311 4.51 10.79 25.57
CA GLN A 311 3.24 10.06 25.68
C GLN A 311 2.02 10.99 25.75
N SER A 312 2.10 12.05 26.57
CA SER A 312 1.02 13.05 26.64
C SER A 312 0.77 13.72 25.29
N LEU A 313 1.84 14.05 24.55
CA LEU A 313 1.76 14.58 23.19
C LEU A 313 1.08 13.59 22.23
N LEU A 314 1.47 12.30 22.29
CA LEU A 314 0.87 11.24 21.49
C LEU A 314 -0.64 11.09 21.74
N ASN A 315 -1.09 11.16 23.01
CA ASN A 315 -2.52 11.13 23.35
C ASN A 315 -3.29 12.34 22.76
N GLN A 316 -2.68 13.53 22.81
CA GLN A 316 -3.30 14.72 22.20
C GLN A 316 -3.36 14.64 20.69
N GLN A 317 -2.32 14.10 20.05
CA GLN A 317 -2.30 13.84 18.61
C GLN A 317 -3.38 12.85 18.22
N GLN A 318 -3.51 11.73 18.94
CA GLN A 318 -4.60 10.76 18.73
C GLN A 318 -5.98 11.42 18.71
N GLN A 319 -6.30 12.18 19.75
CA GLN A 319 -7.62 12.84 19.85
C GLN A 319 -7.86 13.80 18.69
N ARG A 320 -6.84 14.57 18.29
CA ARG A 320 -6.95 15.51 17.18
C ARG A 320 -7.12 14.81 15.85
N GLU A 321 -6.32 13.77 15.59
CA GLU A 321 -6.33 13.05 14.31
C GLU A 321 -7.59 12.21 14.13
N LEU A 322 -8.06 11.53 15.18
CA LEU A 322 -9.35 10.81 15.14
C LEU A 322 -10.52 11.76 14.85
N LYS A 323 -10.52 12.95 15.49
CA LYS A 323 -11.54 13.95 15.20
C LYS A 323 -11.45 14.45 13.76
N GLN A 324 -10.23 14.70 13.26
CA GLN A 324 -10.02 15.15 11.88
C GLN A 324 -10.47 14.07 10.88
N GLN A 325 -10.14 12.81 11.10
CA GLN A 325 -10.56 11.69 10.27
C GLN A 325 -12.10 11.62 10.13
N ILE A 326 -12.82 11.75 11.24
CA ILE A 326 -14.29 11.75 11.21
C ILE A 326 -14.83 12.90 10.37
N LEU A 327 -14.23 14.10 10.52
CA LEU A 327 -14.63 15.28 9.73
C LEU A 327 -14.33 15.09 8.24
N ASP A 328 -13.18 14.53 7.89
CA ASP A 328 -12.77 14.31 6.50
C ASP A 328 -13.66 13.26 5.81
N ILE A 329 -14.00 12.16 6.52
CA ILE A 329 -14.98 11.18 6.04
C ILE A 329 -16.34 11.82 5.84
N ALA A 330 -16.82 12.61 6.81
CA ALA A 330 -18.11 13.32 6.69
C ALA A 330 -18.12 14.28 5.51
N ASN A 331 -17.03 15.03 5.28
CA ASN A 331 -16.90 15.93 4.13
C ASN A 331 -16.92 15.17 2.80
N ALA A 332 -16.20 14.05 2.70
CA ALA A 332 -16.21 13.22 1.50
C ALA A 332 -17.61 12.65 1.22
N MET A 333 -18.33 12.22 2.24
CA MET A 333 -19.72 11.74 2.09
C MET A 333 -20.67 12.85 1.68
N HIS A 334 -20.49 14.06 2.20
CA HIS A 334 -21.26 15.24 1.78
C HIS A 334 -20.99 15.59 0.30
N GLU A 335 -19.73 15.56 -0.13
CA GLU A 335 -19.33 15.76 -1.53
C GLU A 335 -19.98 14.70 -2.44
N LEU A 336 -19.91 13.41 -2.06
CA LEU A 336 -20.55 12.33 -2.81
C LEU A 336 -22.05 12.54 -2.97
N LYS A 337 -22.73 13.03 -1.93
CA LYS A 337 -24.17 13.35 -2.01
C LYS A 337 -24.43 14.47 -3.01
N GLY A 338 -23.61 15.53 -3.01
CA GLY A 338 -23.69 16.63 -3.98
C GLY A 338 -23.43 16.16 -5.42
N LEU A 339 -22.41 15.33 -5.62
CA LEU A 339 -22.10 14.71 -6.92
C LEU A 339 -23.24 13.83 -7.42
N LYS A 340 -23.92 13.11 -6.54
CA LYS A 340 -25.09 12.26 -6.91
C LYS A 340 -26.25 13.10 -7.42
N GLN A 341 -26.52 14.26 -6.79
CA GLN A 341 -27.54 15.19 -7.27
C GLN A 341 -27.19 15.73 -8.67
N GLN A 342 -25.93 16.13 -8.89
CA GLN A 342 -25.45 16.58 -10.20
C GLN A 342 -25.55 15.46 -11.24
N PHE A 343 -25.17 14.22 -10.87
CA PHE A 343 -25.28 13.05 -11.74
C PHE A 343 -26.73 12.75 -12.14
N SER A 344 -27.67 12.91 -11.22
CA SER A 344 -29.12 12.77 -11.53
C SER A 344 -29.58 13.82 -12.51
N ALA A 345 -29.18 15.07 -12.35
CA ALA A 345 -29.54 16.17 -13.24
C ALA A 345 -28.94 15.95 -14.66
N ILE A 346 -27.66 15.61 -14.74
CA ILE A 346 -27.00 15.39 -16.04
C ILE A 346 -27.56 14.13 -16.74
N SER A 347 -28.01 13.12 -16.00
CA SER A 347 -28.67 11.95 -16.57
C SER A 347 -29.99 12.29 -17.25
N GLN A 348 -30.78 13.21 -16.67
CA GLN A 348 -31.99 13.75 -17.31
C GLN A 348 -31.63 14.57 -18.57
N GLN A 349 -30.58 15.40 -18.50
CA GLN A 349 -30.09 16.14 -19.67
C GLN A 349 -29.64 15.18 -20.79
N THR A 350 -28.95 14.07 -20.46
CA THR A 350 -28.53 13.06 -21.43
C THR A 350 -29.73 12.50 -22.18
N THR A 351 -30.80 12.11 -21.47
CA THR A 351 -32.01 11.59 -22.08
C THR A 351 -32.67 12.59 -23.04
N LEU A 352 -32.74 13.84 -22.66
CA LEU A 352 -33.29 14.90 -23.53
C LEU A 352 -32.40 15.16 -24.75
N ALA A 353 -31.08 15.20 -24.56
CA ALA A 353 -30.11 15.42 -25.64
C ALA A 353 -30.12 14.26 -26.66
N GLU A 354 -30.34 13.01 -26.22
CA GLU A 354 -30.53 11.87 -27.09
C GLU A 354 -31.79 12.01 -27.97
N GLN A 355 -32.89 12.46 -27.35
CA GLN A 355 -34.11 12.73 -28.09
C GLN A 355 -33.92 13.85 -29.13
N VAL A 356 -33.23 14.93 -28.76
CA VAL A 356 -32.87 16.03 -29.67
C VAL A 356 -32.04 15.51 -30.83
N GLN A 357 -31.00 14.72 -30.59
CA GLN A 357 -30.14 14.14 -31.63
C GLN A 357 -30.97 13.32 -32.64
N VAL A 358 -31.83 12.41 -32.14
CA VAL A 358 -32.69 11.57 -32.99
C VAL A 358 -33.63 12.42 -33.88
N ARG A 359 -34.30 13.42 -33.27
CA ARG A 359 -35.22 14.31 -34.00
C ARG A 359 -34.49 15.17 -35.03
N THR A 360 -33.31 15.68 -34.67
CA THR A 360 -32.48 16.48 -35.58
C THR A 360 -32.00 15.64 -36.79
N LEU A 361 -31.60 14.39 -36.55
CA LEU A 361 -31.24 13.48 -37.65
C LEU A 361 -32.43 13.18 -38.56
N GLN A 362 -33.63 12.98 -38.00
CA GLN A 362 -34.85 12.80 -38.78
C GLN A 362 -35.19 14.06 -39.60
N GLY A 363 -35.11 15.22 -39.02
CA GLY A 363 -35.31 16.53 -39.69
C GLY A 363 -34.33 16.75 -40.84
N PHE A 364 -33.05 16.40 -40.61
CA PHE A 364 -32.01 16.46 -41.65
C PHE A 364 -32.34 15.49 -42.81
N LYS A 365 -32.68 14.23 -42.53
CA LYS A 365 -33.06 13.26 -43.56
C LYS A 365 -34.28 13.74 -44.38
N ALA A 366 -35.20 14.44 -43.74
CA ALA A 366 -36.37 15.04 -44.42
C ALA A 366 -36.06 16.36 -45.15
N GLY A 367 -34.81 16.83 -45.15
CA GLY A 367 -34.40 18.08 -45.79
C GLY A 367 -34.82 19.35 -45.07
N LYS A 368 -35.32 19.26 -43.83
CA LYS A 368 -35.84 20.40 -43.04
C LYS A 368 -34.79 21.04 -42.17
N LEU A 369 -33.70 20.34 -41.84
CA LEU A 369 -32.63 20.80 -41.01
C LEU A 369 -31.27 20.70 -41.73
N SER A 370 -30.30 21.52 -41.32
CA SER A 370 -28.97 21.61 -41.89
C SER A 370 -28.02 20.59 -41.29
N ILE A 371 -26.86 20.40 -41.92
CA ILE A 371 -25.76 19.60 -41.35
C ILE A 371 -25.22 20.22 -40.05
N THR A 372 -25.25 21.55 -39.96
CA THR A 372 -24.83 22.30 -38.77
C THR A 372 -25.69 21.97 -37.58
N ASP A 373 -27.01 21.79 -37.77
CA ASP A 373 -27.93 21.40 -36.69
C ASP A 373 -27.58 20.01 -36.13
N ILE A 374 -27.21 19.06 -37.02
CA ILE A 374 -26.78 17.71 -36.59
C ILE A 374 -25.46 17.83 -35.81
N GLN A 375 -24.50 18.60 -36.31
CA GLN A 375 -23.19 18.75 -35.63
C GLN A 375 -23.37 19.35 -34.24
N GLN A 376 -24.25 20.36 -34.12
CA GLN A 376 -24.55 20.98 -32.83
C GLN A 376 -25.21 19.99 -31.87
N ALA A 377 -26.21 19.21 -32.30
CA ALA A 377 -26.88 18.20 -31.48
C ALA A 377 -25.89 17.09 -31.04
N ASN A 378 -25.03 16.66 -31.94
CA ASN A 378 -23.99 15.65 -31.64
C ASN A 378 -22.99 16.17 -30.61
N SER A 379 -22.45 17.37 -30.81
CA SER A 379 -21.47 17.98 -29.91
C SER A 379 -22.06 18.21 -28.50
N GLN A 380 -23.33 18.65 -28.46
CA GLN A 380 -24.04 18.84 -27.20
C GLN A 380 -24.24 17.52 -26.45
N LEU A 381 -24.73 16.47 -27.10
CA LEU A 381 -24.88 15.13 -26.49
C LEU A 381 -23.55 14.57 -26.02
N GLN A 382 -22.50 14.71 -26.83
CA GLN A 382 -21.15 14.27 -26.47
C GLN A 382 -20.63 14.98 -25.22
N SER A 383 -20.75 16.30 -25.17
CA SER A 383 -20.33 17.12 -24.01
C SER A 383 -21.06 16.69 -22.74
N ILE A 384 -22.38 16.45 -22.81
CA ILE A 384 -23.20 16.00 -21.68
C ILE A 384 -22.75 14.60 -21.21
N ARG A 385 -22.56 13.66 -22.12
CA ARG A 385 -22.10 12.28 -21.78
C ARG A 385 -20.70 12.28 -21.17
N LEU A 386 -19.77 13.09 -21.68
CA LEU A 386 -18.45 13.23 -21.09
C LEU A 386 -18.51 13.88 -19.70
N GLY A 387 -19.38 14.89 -19.52
CA GLY A 387 -19.64 15.48 -18.22
C GLY A 387 -20.20 14.46 -17.21
N GLN A 388 -21.13 13.61 -17.64
CA GLN A 388 -21.65 12.51 -16.82
C GLN A 388 -20.57 11.52 -16.41
N LEU A 389 -19.68 11.14 -17.35
CA LEU A 389 -18.55 10.25 -17.06
C LEU A 389 -17.56 10.89 -16.11
N GLN A 390 -17.31 12.20 -16.25
CA GLN A 390 -16.42 12.95 -15.35
C GLN A 390 -16.95 13.01 -13.92
N LEU A 391 -18.28 13.24 -13.74
CA LEU A 391 -18.92 13.18 -12.42
C LEU A 391 -18.79 11.78 -11.80
N LEU A 392 -18.97 10.73 -12.60
CA LEU A 392 -18.80 9.36 -12.13
C LEU A 392 -17.36 9.06 -11.72
N ARG A 393 -16.38 9.55 -12.49
CA ARG A 393 -14.96 9.44 -12.16
C ARG A 393 -14.64 10.15 -10.84
N GLN A 394 -15.14 11.36 -10.65
CA GLN A 394 -14.97 12.11 -9.41
C GLN A 394 -15.64 11.41 -8.23
N ALA A 395 -16.85 10.87 -8.41
CA ALA A 395 -17.54 10.11 -7.38
C ALA A 395 -16.73 8.89 -6.90
N TRP A 396 -16.18 8.11 -7.83
CA TRP A 396 -15.32 6.97 -7.49
C TRP A 396 -14.03 7.40 -6.80
N GLN A 397 -13.41 8.49 -7.23
CA GLN A 397 -12.22 9.03 -6.56
C GLN A 397 -12.54 9.48 -5.13
N THR A 398 -13.64 10.20 -4.93
CA THR A 398 -14.05 10.66 -3.60
C THR A 398 -14.44 9.49 -2.69
N ALA A 399 -15.14 8.47 -3.20
CA ALA A 399 -15.48 7.27 -2.45
C ALA A 399 -14.25 6.48 -2.01
N LEU A 400 -13.30 6.24 -2.92
CA LEU A 400 -12.06 5.54 -2.60
C LEU A 400 -11.15 6.37 -1.69
N SER A 401 -11.18 7.71 -1.79
CA SER A 401 -10.49 8.60 -0.85
C SER A 401 -11.09 8.51 0.55
N ALA A 402 -12.41 8.43 0.69
CA ALA A 402 -13.08 8.22 1.97
C ALA A 402 -12.72 6.85 2.58
N GLU A 403 -12.66 5.79 1.76
CA GLU A 403 -12.18 4.47 2.19
C GLU A 403 -10.70 4.53 2.62
N ALA A 404 -9.85 5.30 1.93
CA ALA A 404 -8.45 5.49 2.28
C ALA A 404 -8.28 6.19 3.64
N LEU A 405 -9.10 7.17 3.97
CA LEU A 405 -9.04 7.86 5.26
C LEU A 405 -9.24 6.93 6.45
N ASN A 406 -9.93 5.81 6.27
CA ASN A 406 -10.11 4.79 7.30
C ASN A 406 -8.79 4.09 7.68
N GLY A 407 -7.92 3.84 6.68
CA GLY A 407 -6.63 3.15 6.88
C GLY A 407 -5.43 4.09 7.11
N TYR A 408 -5.58 5.35 6.77
CA TYR A 408 -4.45 6.27 6.55
C TYR A 408 -4.72 7.65 7.11
N GLY A 409 -5.06 7.73 8.38
CA GLY A 409 -4.93 9.03 9.03
C GLY A 409 -3.58 9.63 8.62
N THR A 410 -3.60 10.84 8.10
CA THR A 410 -2.45 11.57 7.60
C THR A 410 -1.25 11.43 8.52
N THR A 411 -0.43 10.41 8.32
CA THR A 411 0.88 10.36 8.94
C THR A 411 1.77 11.37 8.22
N GLU A 412 1.69 12.62 8.62
CA GLU A 412 2.63 13.69 8.24
C GLU A 412 4.11 13.33 8.55
N HIS A 413 4.37 12.18 9.15
CA HIS A 413 5.70 11.78 9.62
C HIS A 413 6.37 10.63 8.87
N GLN A 414 5.80 10.12 7.78
CA GLN A 414 6.48 9.11 6.95
C GLN A 414 6.47 9.48 5.46
N CYS A 415 6.76 10.73 5.12
CA CYS A 415 7.37 11.04 3.83
C CYS A 415 8.85 10.64 3.90
N GLN A 416 9.15 9.34 3.90
CA GLN A 416 10.44 8.88 3.42
C GLN A 416 10.37 8.84 1.88
N PRO A 417 11.14 9.68 1.16
CA PRO A 417 10.97 9.88 -0.29
C PRO A 417 11.48 8.72 -1.15
N ASN A 418 11.89 7.59 -0.59
CA ASN A 418 12.74 6.64 -1.33
C ASN A 418 12.13 5.30 -1.74
N GLU A 419 10.91 4.92 -1.34
CA GLU A 419 10.41 3.59 -1.72
C GLU A 419 9.30 3.55 -2.79
N PHE A 420 8.74 4.68 -3.22
CA PHE A 420 7.66 4.71 -4.22
C PHE A 420 7.97 5.51 -5.48
N ARG A 421 9.21 5.56 -5.94
CA ARG A 421 9.56 6.22 -7.23
C ARG A 421 9.01 5.52 -8.48
N GLY A 422 8.28 4.41 -8.35
CA GLY A 422 7.75 3.64 -9.49
C GLY A 422 6.31 3.95 -9.92
N PHE A 423 5.49 4.53 -9.08
CA PHE A 423 4.09 4.77 -9.39
C PHE A 423 3.80 6.27 -9.34
N GLY A 424 3.51 6.83 -10.51
CA GLY A 424 3.23 8.26 -10.74
C GLY A 424 1.97 8.80 -10.06
N PHE A 425 1.70 8.43 -8.83
CA PHE A 425 0.66 9.00 -8.00
C PHE A 425 1.20 10.22 -7.27
N ARG A 426 1.04 11.40 -7.89
CA ARG A 426 1.00 12.64 -7.12
C ARG A 426 -0.28 12.61 -6.29
N TYR A 427 -0.20 12.11 -5.05
CA TYR A 427 -1.18 12.47 -4.05
C TYR A 427 -1.15 14.00 -3.94
N TYR A 428 -2.26 14.63 -4.21
CA TYR A 428 -2.46 16.04 -3.92
C TYR A 428 -2.39 16.21 -2.40
N CYS A 429 -1.19 16.34 -1.88
CA CYS A 429 -0.96 16.90 -0.56
C CYS A 429 -1.28 18.40 -0.69
N ARG A 430 -2.52 18.80 -0.41
CA ARG A 430 -3.00 20.19 -0.45
C ARG A 430 -2.31 21.12 0.56
N ARG A 431 -1.22 20.69 1.22
CA ARG A 431 -0.52 21.47 2.26
C ARG A 431 1.02 21.48 2.17
N CYS A 432 1.61 21.14 1.05
CA CYS A 432 3.02 21.44 0.81
C CYS A 432 3.16 22.72 -0.03
N SER A 433 2.56 23.82 0.44
CA SER A 433 2.93 25.17 0.01
C SER A 433 3.52 25.89 1.21
N GLY A 434 4.81 25.71 1.43
CA GLY A 434 5.55 26.44 2.44
C GLY A 434 6.90 25.78 2.71
N ASN A 435 7.91 26.27 2.02
CA ASN A 435 9.37 26.16 2.29
C ASN A 435 9.98 24.73 2.34
N CYS A 436 10.53 24.32 1.20
CA CYS A 436 11.87 23.76 1.10
C CYS A 436 12.70 24.69 0.20
#